data_039843d8004fd98fd5673419bcab39cf
#
_entry.id   039843d8004fd98fd5673419bcab39cf
#
_cell.length_a   1.000
_cell.length_b   1.000
_cell.length_c   1.000
_cell.angle_alpha   90.00
_cell.angle_beta   90.00
_cell.angle_gamma   90.00
#
_symmetry.space_group_name_H-M   'P 1'
#
loop_
_entity.id
_entity.type
_entity.pdbx_description
1 polymer ?
#
loop_
_entity_poly.entity_id
_entity_poly.type
_entity_poly.pdbx_seq_one_letter_code
_entity_poly.pdbx_strand_id
1 'polypeptide(L)'
;DAHSPVPGLVHRYPDRVLFLVTDRCAAYCRYCTRSRLVSNASGYDFQPDFERQIEYIASHPEIRDVLLSGGDPLLLSDDKLDELLGRLRAIPHVEFLRIGSRIPIFMPQRVTPALVDRLKRHHPLFMSVHTNHPRELTTEVREALGRLADAGIPLGNQSVLLRQVNDDPEAMKALVHKLLMCRVRPYYLYQCDLIQGSAHLRSSVRKGLEVMESLRGHTTGYSVPQYVIDAPGGGGKVPVNPDYILSRNRDRVLIRNYEGEVFEYPEPPETLPIPLGAPRNRPTLGFEPDRATPASLRSRYYPKFA
;
A
#
# COMPACT_ATOMS: atom_id res chain seq x y z
N ASP A 1 -16.22 -18.12 1.76
CA ASP A 1 -15.59 -16.92 2.34
C ASP A 1 -16.58 -15.77 2.37
N ALA A 2 -16.78 -15.17 3.57
CA ALA A 2 -17.76 -14.08 3.77
C ALA A 2 -17.51 -12.82 2.92
N HIS A 3 -16.33 -12.70 2.29
CA HIS A 3 -15.92 -11.56 1.48
C HIS A 3 -15.66 -11.92 0.00
N SER A 4 -16.04 -13.10 -0.45
CA SER A 4 -15.86 -13.55 -1.83
C SER A 4 -17.21 -13.74 -2.51
N PRO A 5 -17.82 -12.67 -3.03
CA PRO A 5 -19.14 -12.72 -3.67
C PRO A 5 -19.14 -13.55 -4.95
N VAL A 6 -18.01 -13.61 -5.63
CA VAL A 6 -17.77 -14.41 -6.84
C VAL A 6 -16.43 -15.13 -6.68
N PRO A 7 -16.29 -16.39 -7.13
CA PRO A 7 -15.00 -17.09 -7.11
C PRO A 7 -13.88 -16.26 -7.71
N GLY A 8 -12.76 -16.13 -6.99
CA GLY A 8 -11.62 -15.32 -7.43
C GLY A 8 -11.77 -13.80 -7.27
N LEU A 9 -12.87 -13.30 -6.68
CA LEU A 9 -13.02 -11.89 -6.34
C LEU A 9 -13.19 -11.74 -4.82
N VAL A 10 -12.42 -10.84 -4.20
CA VAL A 10 -12.55 -10.50 -2.78
C VAL A 10 -12.98 -9.05 -2.62
N HIS A 11 -14.16 -8.82 -2.06
CA HIS A 11 -14.75 -7.50 -1.81
C HIS A 11 -14.86 -7.28 -0.29
N ARG A 12 -13.76 -6.86 0.34
CA ARG A 12 -13.68 -6.63 1.79
C ARG A 12 -13.91 -5.17 2.17
N TYR A 13 -13.46 -4.25 1.34
CA TYR A 13 -13.55 -2.80 1.57
C TYR A 13 -14.63 -2.19 0.68
N PRO A 14 -15.30 -1.12 1.11
CA PRO A 14 -16.46 -0.60 0.41
C PRO A 14 -16.21 -0.18 -1.04
N ASP A 15 -15.00 0.32 -1.35
CA ASP A 15 -14.67 1.00 -2.60
C ASP A 15 -13.69 0.25 -3.51
N ARG A 16 -13.27 -0.97 -3.10
CA ARG A 16 -12.22 -1.71 -3.83
C ARG A 16 -12.32 -3.21 -3.71
N VAL A 17 -11.86 -3.87 -4.76
CA VAL A 17 -11.81 -5.32 -4.84
C VAL A 17 -10.41 -5.83 -5.14
N LEU A 18 -10.14 -7.05 -4.67
CA LEU A 18 -9.01 -7.87 -5.07
C LEU A 18 -9.49 -8.85 -6.13
N PHE A 19 -8.93 -8.74 -7.32
CA PHE A 19 -9.26 -9.54 -8.49
C PHE A 19 -8.16 -10.57 -8.72
N LEU A 20 -8.43 -11.84 -8.38
CA LEU A 20 -7.50 -12.95 -8.52
C LEU A 20 -7.54 -13.44 -9.96
N VAL A 21 -6.43 -13.29 -10.70
CA VAL A 21 -6.38 -13.59 -12.13
C VAL A 21 -5.61 -14.86 -12.46
N THR A 22 -4.85 -15.40 -11.51
CA THR A 22 -4.07 -16.63 -11.66
C THR A 22 -3.71 -17.22 -10.29
N ASP A 23 -3.47 -18.51 -10.23
CA ASP A 23 -2.92 -19.23 -9.07
C ASP A 23 -1.41 -19.49 -9.18
N ARG A 24 -0.77 -19.07 -10.29
CA ARG A 24 0.64 -19.33 -10.58
C ARG A 24 1.53 -18.20 -10.09
N CYS A 25 2.71 -18.57 -9.58
CA CYS A 25 3.79 -17.65 -9.21
C CYS A 25 5.12 -18.09 -9.81
N ALA A 26 6.00 -17.12 -10.11
CA ALA A 26 7.39 -17.41 -10.48
C ALA A 26 8.24 -17.82 -9.27
N ALA A 27 7.82 -17.45 -8.07
CA ALA A 27 8.47 -17.82 -6.81
C ALA A 27 7.45 -17.98 -5.70
N TYR A 28 7.59 -19.03 -4.90
CA TYR A 28 6.68 -19.35 -3.80
C TYR A 28 7.24 -18.82 -2.49
N CYS A 29 6.71 -17.68 -2.04
CA CYS A 29 7.15 -17.02 -0.82
C CYS A 29 6.76 -17.84 0.41
N ARG A 30 7.70 -18.13 1.31
CA ARG A 30 7.44 -18.90 2.54
C ARG A 30 6.48 -18.24 3.53
N TYR A 31 6.27 -16.94 3.40
CA TYR A 31 5.34 -16.12 4.18
C TYR A 31 4.09 -15.74 3.40
N CYS A 32 3.74 -16.47 2.32
CA CYS A 32 2.62 -16.12 1.45
C CYS A 32 1.28 -16.39 2.13
N THR A 33 0.45 -15.35 2.29
CA THR A 33 -0.90 -15.43 2.86
C THR A 33 -1.86 -16.25 2.00
N ARG A 34 -1.54 -16.38 0.71
CA ARG A 34 -2.30 -17.16 -0.28
C ARG A 34 -1.62 -18.49 -0.66
N SER A 35 -0.76 -19.02 0.20
CA SER A 35 -0.03 -20.27 -0.08
C SER A 35 -0.96 -21.43 -0.44
N ARG A 36 -2.15 -21.51 0.18
CA ARG A 36 -3.15 -22.56 -0.13
C ARG A 36 -3.71 -22.44 -1.55
N LEU A 37 -3.88 -21.21 -2.07
CA LEU A 37 -4.32 -20.94 -3.42
C LEU A 37 -3.22 -21.25 -4.44
N VAL A 38 -2.02 -20.67 -4.24
CA VAL A 38 -0.94 -20.69 -5.24
C VAL A 38 -0.12 -21.98 -5.23
N SER A 39 -0.14 -22.77 -4.16
CA SER A 39 0.61 -24.04 -4.08
C SER A 39 -0.24 -25.28 -4.36
N ASN A 40 -1.55 -25.08 -4.52
CA ASN A 40 -2.55 -26.17 -4.56
C ASN A 40 -2.42 -27.20 -3.40
N ALA A 41 -1.84 -26.76 -2.27
CA ALA A 41 -1.54 -27.63 -1.13
C ALA A 41 -2.81 -28.23 -0.47
N SER A 42 -3.98 -27.68 -0.77
CA SER A 42 -5.28 -28.11 -0.24
C SER A 42 -6.19 -28.72 -1.30
N GLY A 43 -5.68 -29.02 -2.52
CA GLY A 43 -6.50 -29.45 -3.63
C GLY A 43 -7.47 -28.39 -4.16
N TYR A 44 -7.23 -27.12 -3.85
CA TYR A 44 -8.04 -26.01 -4.36
C TYR A 44 -7.83 -25.88 -5.87
N ASP A 45 -8.92 -26.05 -6.62
CA ASP A 45 -8.93 -25.84 -8.07
C ASP A 45 -9.33 -24.39 -8.37
N PHE A 46 -8.36 -23.61 -8.81
CA PHE A 46 -8.56 -22.22 -9.17
C PHE A 46 -9.10 -22.12 -10.59
N GLN A 47 -10.41 -21.89 -10.70
CA GLN A 47 -11.11 -21.67 -11.95
C GLN A 47 -11.60 -20.23 -12.00
N PRO A 48 -10.82 -19.29 -12.56
CA PRO A 48 -11.24 -17.89 -12.64
C PRO A 48 -12.36 -17.76 -13.68
N ASP A 49 -13.48 -17.20 -13.25
CA ASP A 49 -14.59 -16.80 -14.13
C ASP A 49 -14.54 -15.28 -14.32
N PHE A 50 -13.72 -14.86 -15.28
CA PHE A 50 -13.50 -13.43 -15.55
C PHE A 50 -14.78 -12.70 -15.97
N GLU A 51 -15.71 -13.37 -16.62
CA GLU A 51 -16.99 -12.79 -17.01
C GLU A 51 -17.80 -12.36 -15.79
N ARG A 52 -18.05 -13.31 -14.88
CA ARG A 52 -18.78 -13.04 -13.65
C ARG A 52 -18.08 -12.05 -12.73
N GLN A 53 -16.74 -12.10 -12.67
CA GLN A 53 -15.95 -11.17 -11.85
C GLN A 53 -16.08 -9.73 -12.39
N ILE A 54 -15.99 -9.54 -13.70
CA ILE A 54 -16.12 -8.22 -14.36
C ILE A 54 -17.57 -7.73 -14.29
N GLU A 55 -18.55 -8.61 -14.50
CA GLU A 55 -19.98 -8.29 -14.35
C GLU A 55 -20.31 -7.83 -12.92
N TYR A 56 -19.75 -8.51 -11.91
CA TYR A 56 -19.90 -8.08 -10.52
C TYR A 56 -19.35 -6.68 -10.32
N ILE A 57 -18.12 -6.40 -10.79
CA ILE A 57 -17.52 -5.06 -10.67
C ILE A 57 -18.39 -4.04 -11.39
N ALA A 58 -18.86 -4.32 -12.61
CA ALA A 58 -19.67 -3.41 -13.40
C ALA A 58 -21.04 -3.10 -12.76
N SER A 59 -21.61 -4.05 -12.01
CA SER A 59 -22.90 -3.88 -11.31
C SER A 59 -22.79 -3.21 -9.93
N HIS A 60 -21.56 -2.91 -9.45
CA HIS A 60 -21.31 -2.31 -8.14
C HIS A 60 -20.60 -0.96 -8.27
N PRO A 61 -21.35 0.15 -8.47
CA PRO A 61 -20.77 1.47 -8.76
C PRO A 61 -19.93 2.07 -7.63
N GLU A 62 -19.99 1.53 -6.41
CA GLU A 62 -19.13 1.88 -5.30
C GLU A 62 -17.68 1.40 -5.49
N ILE A 63 -17.42 0.42 -6.36
CA ILE A 63 -16.08 -0.11 -6.64
C ILE A 63 -15.35 0.84 -7.59
N ARG A 64 -14.40 1.58 -7.06
CA ARG A 64 -13.58 2.55 -7.79
C ARG A 64 -12.16 2.06 -8.08
N ASP A 65 -11.72 1.04 -7.36
CA ASP A 65 -10.34 0.54 -7.32
C ASP A 65 -10.31 -0.98 -7.49
N VAL A 66 -9.61 -1.45 -8.52
CA VAL A 66 -9.46 -2.88 -8.79
C VAL A 66 -7.99 -3.27 -8.73
N LEU A 67 -7.65 -4.17 -7.80
CA LEU A 67 -6.29 -4.71 -7.65
C LEU A 67 -6.21 -6.11 -8.27
N LEU A 68 -5.52 -6.22 -9.41
CA LEU A 68 -5.15 -7.50 -10.00
C LEU A 68 -4.09 -8.19 -9.14
N SER A 69 -4.34 -9.44 -8.79
CA SER A 69 -3.48 -10.25 -7.92
C SER A 69 -3.74 -11.76 -8.16
N GLY A 70 -3.54 -12.57 -7.14
CA GLY A 70 -3.74 -14.03 -7.21
C GLY A 70 -2.48 -14.75 -6.77
N GLY A 71 -1.89 -15.56 -7.68
CA GLY A 71 -0.47 -15.82 -7.73
C GLY A 71 0.25 -14.53 -8.15
N ASP A 72 0.84 -14.48 -9.32
CA ASP A 72 1.43 -13.24 -9.82
C ASP A 72 0.84 -12.87 -11.20
N PRO A 73 0.11 -11.75 -11.31
CA PRO A 73 -0.56 -11.33 -12.54
C PRO A 73 0.37 -11.16 -13.75
N LEU A 74 1.63 -10.79 -13.53
CA LEU A 74 2.59 -10.63 -14.64
C LEU A 74 3.05 -11.94 -15.26
N LEU A 75 2.58 -13.11 -14.76
CA LEU A 75 2.72 -14.40 -15.44
C LEU A 75 1.69 -14.62 -16.54
N LEU A 76 0.61 -13.84 -16.59
CA LEU A 76 -0.29 -13.87 -17.74
C LEU A 76 0.46 -13.41 -19.00
N SER A 77 -0.01 -13.85 -20.16
CA SER A 77 0.49 -13.32 -21.43
C SER A 77 0.18 -11.82 -21.53
N ASP A 78 0.98 -11.10 -22.30
CA ASP A 78 0.77 -9.66 -22.52
C ASP A 78 -0.62 -9.38 -23.08
N ASP A 79 -1.10 -10.22 -24.01
CA ASP A 79 -2.43 -10.08 -24.62
C ASP A 79 -3.55 -10.26 -23.60
N LYS A 80 -3.43 -11.28 -22.72
CA LYS A 80 -4.46 -11.55 -21.72
C LYS A 80 -4.50 -10.46 -20.65
N LEU A 81 -3.33 -9.97 -20.24
CA LEU A 81 -3.24 -8.87 -19.27
C LEU A 81 -3.82 -7.57 -19.86
N ASP A 82 -3.49 -7.24 -21.10
CA ASP A 82 -4.00 -6.08 -21.83
C ASP A 82 -5.53 -6.15 -22.01
N GLU A 83 -6.06 -7.31 -22.38
CA GLU A 83 -7.50 -7.57 -22.49
C GLU A 83 -8.24 -7.30 -21.16
N LEU A 84 -7.74 -7.91 -20.05
CA LEU A 84 -8.37 -7.75 -18.75
C LEU A 84 -8.33 -6.30 -18.27
N LEU A 85 -7.20 -5.62 -18.42
CA LEU A 85 -7.06 -4.22 -18.04
C LEU A 85 -7.97 -3.33 -18.90
N GLY A 86 -8.08 -3.59 -20.20
CA GLY A 86 -8.97 -2.87 -21.11
C GLY A 86 -10.44 -3.01 -20.72
N ARG A 87 -10.88 -4.24 -20.41
CA ARG A 87 -12.25 -4.51 -19.96
C ARG A 87 -12.59 -3.82 -18.65
N LEU A 88 -11.68 -3.83 -17.67
CA LEU A 88 -11.86 -3.12 -16.41
C LEU A 88 -11.86 -1.61 -16.60
N ARG A 89 -11.03 -1.08 -17.50
CA ARG A 89 -10.97 0.34 -17.81
C ARG A 89 -12.24 0.84 -18.53
N ALA A 90 -12.95 -0.03 -19.24
CA ALA A 90 -14.22 0.29 -19.88
C ALA A 90 -15.39 0.48 -18.89
N ILE A 91 -15.23 0.08 -17.62
CA ILE A 91 -16.26 0.29 -16.59
C ILE A 91 -16.18 1.74 -16.08
N PRO A 92 -17.22 2.57 -16.26
CA PRO A 92 -17.14 4.02 -16.06
C PRO A 92 -16.76 4.45 -14.63
N HIS A 93 -17.15 3.70 -13.61
CA HIS A 93 -16.90 4.04 -12.21
C HIS A 93 -15.56 3.50 -11.69
N VAL A 94 -14.84 2.68 -12.45
CA VAL A 94 -13.49 2.22 -12.10
C VAL A 94 -12.50 3.33 -12.41
N GLU A 95 -12.04 4.02 -11.37
CA GLU A 95 -11.17 5.19 -11.51
C GLU A 95 -9.71 4.81 -11.70
N PHE A 96 -9.23 3.80 -10.98
CA PHE A 96 -7.84 3.35 -11.10
C PHE A 96 -7.69 1.84 -10.95
N LEU A 97 -6.66 1.33 -11.61
CA LEU A 97 -6.29 -0.06 -11.59
C LEU A 97 -4.96 -0.24 -10.88
N ARG A 98 -4.79 -1.38 -10.23
CA ARG A 98 -3.53 -1.73 -9.57
C ARG A 98 -3.11 -3.15 -9.94
N ILE A 99 -1.81 -3.36 -10.05
CA ILE A 99 -1.22 -4.69 -10.19
C ILE A 99 -0.31 -4.94 -8.99
N GLY A 100 -0.53 -6.05 -8.28
CA GLY A 100 0.36 -6.53 -7.23
C GLY A 100 1.26 -7.64 -7.79
N SER A 101 2.57 -7.41 -7.89
CA SER A 101 3.48 -8.35 -8.52
C SER A 101 4.84 -8.39 -7.83
N ARG A 102 5.42 -9.57 -7.77
CA ARG A 102 6.82 -9.78 -7.37
C ARG A 102 7.75 -10.08 -8.56
N ILE A 103 7.19 -10.22 -9.75
CA ILE A 103 7.91 -10.47 -11.00
C ILE A 103 9.01 -9.45 -11.27
N PRO A 104 8.83 -8.13 -11.09
CA PRO A 104 9.91 -7.16 -11.34
C PRO A 104 11.15 -7.42 -10.50
N ILE A 105 11.02 -8.13 -9.37
CA ILE A 105 12.10 -8.47 -8.44
C ILE A 105 12.72 -9.84 -8.77
N PHE A 106 11.90 -10.87 -9.03
CA PHE A 106 12.39 -12.24 -9.24
C PHE A 106 12.72 -12.58 -10.69
N MET A 107 12.07 -11.91 -11.62
CA MET A 107 12.20 -12.16 -13.05
C MET A 107 12.15 -10.82 -13.82
N PRO A 108 13.12 -9.89 -13.56
CA PRO A 108 13.11 -8.55 -14.12
C PRO A 108 13.08 -8.53 -15.65
N GLN A 109 13.60 -9.55 -16.32
CA GLN A 109 13.56 -9.71 -17.78
C GLN A 109 12.13 -9.84 -18.34
N ARG A 110 11.14 -10.19 -17.51
CA ARG A 110 9.73 -10.22 -17.91
C ARG A 110 9.16 -8.81 -18.13
N VAL A 111 9.77 -7.78 -17.53
CA VAL A 111 9.37 -6.40 -17.71
C VAL A 111 9.99 -5.86 -19.00
N THR A 112 9.49 -6.34 -20.13
CA THR A 112 9.94 -5.94 -21.47
C THR A 112 9.37 -4.59 -21.87
N PRO A 113 10.00 -3.87 -22.84
CA PRO A 113 9.40 -2.66 -23.41
C PRO A 113 8.00 -2.90 -23.98
N ALA A 114 7.75 -4.04 -24.62
CA ALA A 114 6.44 -4.41 -25.18
C ALA A 114 5.37 -4.53 -24.10
N LEU A 115 5.68 -5.19 -22.97
CA LEU A 115 4.77 -5.23 -21.82
C LEU A 115 4.47 -3.83 -21.28
N VAL A 116 5.51 -3.03 -21.07
CA VAL A 116 5.38 -1.68 -20.53
C VAL A 116 4.53 -0.78 -21.45
N ASP A 117 4.72 -0.90 -22.77
CA ASP A 117 3.93 -0.17 -23.76
C ASP A 117 2.44 -0.54 -23.74
N ARG A 118 2.11 -1.77 -23.36
CA ARG A 118 0.71 -2.18 -23.14
C ARG A 118 0.17 -1.61 -21.83
N LEU A 119 0.92 -1.77 -20.74
CA LEU A 119 0.49 -1.32 -19.41
C LEU A 119 0.18 0.19 -19.36
N LYS A 120 1.03 1.04 -19.98
CA LYS A 120 0.83 2.50 -19.99
C LYS A 120 -0.45 2.97 -20.68
N ARG A 121 -1.08 2.13 -21.51
CA ARG A 121 -2.37 2.45 -22.15
C ARG A 121 -3.54 2.48 -21.18
N HIS A 122 -3.37 1.87 -20.00
CA HIS A 122 -4.44 1.70 -19.01
C HIS A 122 -4.32 2.64 -17.81
N HIS A 123 -3.65 3.78 -17.97
CA HIS A 123 -3.58 4.78 -16.89
C HIS A 123 -4.98 5.33 -16.50
N PRO A 124 -5.18 5.68 -15.20
CA PRO A 124 -4.24 5.56 -14.06
C PRO A 124 -4.03 4.09 -13.65
N LEU A 125 -2.81 3.60 -13.82
CA LEU A 125 -2.40 2.26 -13.41
C LEU A 125 -1.25 2.37 -12.39
N PHE A 126 -1.40 1.71 -11.25
CA PHE A 126 -0.39 1.66 -10.18
C PHE A 126 0.20 0.26 -10.08
N MET A 127 1.47 0.14 -9.72
CA MET A 127 2.06 -1.17 -9.45
C MET A 127 2.59 -1.25 -8.03
N SER A 128 2.13 -2.25 -7.30
CA SER A 128 2.67 -2.64 -6.00
C SER A 128 3.70 -3.75 -6.21
N VAL A 129 4.98 -3.41 -6.11
CA VAL A 129 6.06 -4.39 -6.11
C VAL A 129 6.29 -4.94 -4.70
N HIS A 130 6.95 -6.09 -4.60
CA HIS A 130 7.18 -6.73 -3.33
C HIS A 130 8.65 -7.16 -3.18
N THR A 131 9.40 -6.43 -2.37
CA THR A 131 10.76 -6.78 -1.96
C THR A 131 10.94 -6.57 -0.46
N ASN A 132 11.76 -7.41 0.18
CA ASN A 132 11.97 -7.42 1.62
C ASN A 132 13.40 -7.07 2.03
N HIS A 133 14.36 -7.11 1.11
CA HIS A 133 15.77 -6.92 1.46
C HIS A 133 16.51 -6.09 0.40
N PRO A 134 17.48 -5.23 0.79
CA PRO A 134 18.22 -4.39 -0.16
C PRO A 134 19.05 -5.18 -1.19
N ARG A 135 19.38 -6.45 -0.92
CA ARG A 135 20.08 -7.32 -1.87
C ARG A 135 19.22 -7.78 -3.05
N GLU A 136 17.89 -7.72 -2.94
CA GLU A 136 16.97 -8.04 -4.03
C GLU A 136 16.99 -6.97 -5.13
N LEU A 137 17.44 -5.76 -4.84
CA LEU A 137 17.49 -4.63 -5.77
C LEU A 137 18.83 -4.64 -6.54
N THR A 138 18.96 -5.59 -7.49
CA THR A 138 20.09 -5.72 -8.39
C THR A 138 20.03 -4.68 -9.52
N THR A 139 21.05 -4.64 -10.40
CA THR A 139 21.07 -3.74 -11.56
C THR A 139 19.90 -4.04 -12.50
N GLU A 140 19.64 -5.29 -12.81
CA GLU A 140 18.55 -5.75 -13.70
C GLU A 140 17.18 -5.38 -13.13
N VAL A 141 17.00 -5.50 -11.81
CA VAL A 141 15.78 -5.10 -11.11
C VAL A 141 15.60 -3.58 -11.20
N ARG A 142 16.66 -2.79 -11.00
CA ARG A 142 16.60 -1.34 -11.13
C ARG A 142 16.21 -0.89 -12.54
N GLU A 143 16.72 -1.54 -13.56
CA GLU A 143 16.37 -1.29 -14.95
C GLU A 143 14.91 -1.63 -15.24
N ALA A 144 14.42 -2.78 -14.74
CA ALA A 144 13.03 -3.18 -14.90
C ALA A 144 12.06 -2.19 -14.22
N LEU A 145 12.37 -1.81 -12.96
CA LEU A 145 11.60 -0.79 -12.23
C LEU A 145 11.69 0.58 -12.91
N GLY A 146 12.87 0.92 -13.46
CA GLY A 146 13.10 2.13 -14.27
C GLY A 146 12.14 2.18 -15.45
N ARG A 147 12.05 1.12 -16.25
CA ARG A 147 11.12 1.06 -17.41
C ARG A 147 9.66 1.32 -17.01
N LEU A 148 9.20 0.74 -15.90
CA LEU A 148 7.85 0.98 -15.40
C LEU A 148 7.65 2.43 -14.95
N ALA A 149 8.61 2.99 -14.21
CA ALA A 149 8.56 4.37 -13.75
C ALA A 149 8.63 5.38 -14.90
N ASP A 150 9.46 5.12 -15.94
CA ASP A 150 9.57 5.96 -17.15
C ASP A 150 8.27 5.98 -17.96
N ALA A 151 7.49 4.89 -17.88
CA ALA A 151 6.15 4.81 -18.48
C ALA A 151 5.07 5.55 -17.67
N GLY A 152 5.44 6.24 -16.58
CA GLY A 152 4.51 6.98 -15.73
C GLY A 152 3.69 6.10 -14.79
N ILE A 153 4.08 4.84 -14.57
CA ILE A 153 3.41 3.93 -13.64
C ILE A 153 3.93 4.21 -12.22
N PRO A 154 3.12 4.72 -11.29
CA PRO A 154 3.54 4.91 -9.90
C PRO A 154 3.86 3.56 -9.24
N LEU A 155 5.03 3.48 -8.60
CA LEU A 155 5.52 2.26 -7.98
C LEU A 155 5.49 2.39 -6.45
N GLY A 156 4.88 1.40 -5.79
CA GLY A 156 4.90 1.28 -4.33
C GLY A 156 5.42 -0.08 -3.90
N ASN A 157 6.30 -0.13 -2.90
CA ASN A 157 6.79 -1.39 -2.36
C ASN A 157 6.00 -1.84 -1.14
N GLN A 158 5.67 -3.11 -1.11
CA GLN A 158 5.10 -3.80 0.04
C GLN A 158 6.14 -4.77 0.59
N SER A 159 6.67 -4.49 1.79
CA SER A 159 7.57 -5.39 2.50
C SER A 159 6.84 -6.14 3.60
N VAL A 160 7.29 -7.33 3.92
CA VAL A 160 6.91 -8.06 5.14
C VAL A 160 8.08 -8.01 6.12
N LEU A 161 7.81 -7.69 7.38
CA LEU A 161 8.80 -7.73 8.45
C LEU A 161 9.13 -9.18 8.80
N LEU A 162 10.33 -9.61 8.46
CA LEU A 162 10.77 -10.99 8.57
C LEU A 162 11.94 -11.09 9.53
N ARG A 163 11.79 -11.97 10.53
CA ARG A 163 12.81 -12.23 11.54
C ARG A 163 14.13 -12.64 10.90
N GLN A 164 15.22 -11.99 11.32
CA GLN A 164 16.60 -12.22 10.86
C GLN A 164 16.82 -11.98 9.35
N VAL A 165 15.88 -11.29 8.68
CA VAL A 165 16.01 -10.92 7.29
C VAL A 165 16.06 -9.38 7.13
N ASN A 166 15.06 -8.69 7.66
CA ASN A 166 14.93 -7.25 7.55
C ASN A 166 14.36 -6.58 8.81
N ASP A 167 14.31 -7.31 9.92
CA ASP A 167 13.89 -6.80 11.23
C ASP A 167 15.03 -6.08 11.99
N ASP A 168 16.01 -5.64 11.24
CA ASP A 168 17.12 -4.79 11.66
C ASP A 168 16.96 -3.38 11.08
N PRO A 169 17.13 -2.31 11.92
CA PRO A 169 17.04 -0.92 11.48
C PRO A 169 17.93 -0.57 10.29
N GLU A 170 19.18 -1.02 10.27
CA GLU A 170 20.13 -0.71 9.19
C GLU A 170 19.76 -1.40 7.88
N ALA A 171 19.34 -2.68 7.94
CA ALA A 171 18.84 -3.40 6.76
C ALA A 171 17.59 -2.73 6.19
N MET A 172 16.65 -2.31 7.03
CA MET A 172 15.45 -1.62 6.60
C MET A 172 15.76 -0.24 6.02
N LYS A 173 16.63 0.53 6.65
CA LYS A 173 17.07 1.83 6.15
C LYS A 173 17.75 1.72 4.78
N ALA A 174 18.62 0.72 4.63
CA ALA A 174 19.26 0.44 3.33
C ALA A 174 18.22 0.04 2.26
N LEU A 175 17.20 -0.75 2.62
CA LEU A 175 16.13 -1.13 1.70
C LEU A 175 15.33 0.08 1.22
N VAL A 176 14.83 0.89 2.15
CA VAL A 176 13.97 2.04 1.79
C VAL A 176 14.71 3.10 0.97
N HIS A 177 16.01 3.31 1.23
CA HIS A 177 16.84 4.20 0.42
C HIS A 177 17.05 3.65 -1.01
N LYS A 178 17.40 2.37 -1.14
CA LYS A 178 17.54 1.74 -2.46
C LYS A 178 16.23 1.76 -3.25
N LEU A 179 15.08 1.57 -2.60
CA LEU A 179 13.78 1.69 -3.24
C LEU A 179 13.57 3.09 -3.83
N LEU A 180 13.85 4.15 -3.08
CA LEU A 180 13.74 5.53 -3.61
C LEU A 180 14.69 5.77 -4.79
N MET A 181 15.91 5.24 -4.73
CA MET A 181 16.83 5.30 -5.87
C MET A 181 16.28 4.58 -7.12
N CYS A 182 15.41 3.59 -6.94
CA CYS A 182 14.67 2.91 -8.01
C CYS A 182 13.34 3.61 -8.37
N ARG A 183 13.04 4.77 -7.79
CA ARG A 183 11.76 5.49 -7.93
C ARG A 183 10.55 4.68 -7.44
N VAL A 184 10.77 3.83 -6.46
CA VAL A 184 9.74 3.03 -5.79
C VAL A 184 9.52 3.59 -4.39
N ARG A 185 8.30 4.02 -4.10
CA ARG A 185 7.96 4.49 -2.76
C ARG A 185 7.79 3.31 -1.80
N PRO A 186 8.45 3.25 -0.64
CA PRO A 186 8.07 2.35 0.44
C PRO A 186 6.61 2.63 0.83
N TYR A 187 5.70 1.66 0.58
CA TYR A 187 4.28 1.88 0.77
C TYR A 187 3.81 1.24 2.07
N TYR A 188 3.92 -0.08 2.18
CA TYR A 188 3.59 -0.80 3.40
C TYR A 188 4.78 -1.61 3.92
N LEU A 189 4.90 -1.65 5.25
CA LEU A 189 5.61 -2.69 5.99
C LEU A 189 4.55 -3.52 6.72
N TYR A 190 4.38 -4.78 6.33
CA TYR A 190 3.43 -5.69 6.97
C TYR A 190 4.09 -6.42 8.13
N GLN A 191 3.40 -6.49 9.25
CA GLN A 191 3.70 -7.53 10.23
C GLN A 191 3.49 -8.90 9.57
N CYS A 192 4.43 -9.83 9.75
CA CYS A 192 4.29 -11.17 9.17
C CYS A 192 3.07 -11.88 9.75
N ASP A 193 2.18 -12.34 8.85
CA ASP A 193 0.91 -12.98 9.21
C ASP A 193 1.06 -14.32 9.92
N LEU A 194 -0.04 -14.74 10.58
CA LEU A 194 -0.17 -16.00 11.32
C LEU A 194 -0.40 -17.17 10.36
N ILE A 195 0.58 -17.44 9.47
CA ILE A 195 0.48 -18.52 8.50
C ILE A 195 1.09 -19.79 9.09
N GLN A 196 0.45 -20.92 8.84
CA GLN A 196 0.98 -22.22 9.25
C GLN A 196 2.39 -22.44 8.67
N GLY A 197 3.34 -22.83 9.52
CA GLY A 197 4.74 -23.04 9.12
C GLY A 197 5.60 -21.78 9.05
N SER A 198 5.05 -20.57 9.26
CA SER A 198 5.80 -19.30 9.18
C SER A 198 6.26 -18.73 10.53
N ALA A 199 6.01 -19.42 11.64
CA ALA A 199 6.29 -18.90 12.99
C ALA A 199 7.76 -18.45 13.18
N HIS A 200 8.71 -19.16 12.58
CA HIS A 200 10.14 -18.85 12.66
C HIS A 200 10.53 -17.56 11.88
N LEU A 201 9.69 -17.10 10.96
CA LEU A 201 9.88 -15.88 10.18
C LEU A 201 9.25 -14.65 10.85
N ARG A 202 8.50 -14.83 11.93
CA ARG A 202 7.76 -13.74 12.57
C ARG A 202 8.64 -12.99 13.56
N SER A 203 8.74 -11.68 13.37
CA SER A 203 9.25 -10.73 14.35
C SER A 203 8.17 -10.28 15.32
N SER A 204 8.55 -9.72 16.45
CA SER A 204 7.60 -9.07 17.37
C SER A 204 7.12 -7.72 16.82
N VAL A 205 5.93 -7.29 17.23
CA VAL A 205 5.41 -5.95 16.92
C VAL A 205 6.34 -4.87 17.48
N ARG A 206 6.90 -5.10 18.69
CA ARG A 206 7.90 -4.20 19.28
C ARG A 206 9.10 -3.98 18.35
N LYS A 207 9.59 -5.03 17.69
CA LYS A 207 10.69 -4.92 16.73
C LYS A 207 10.30 -4.10 15.50
N GLY A 208 9.05 -4.22 15.04
CA GLY A 208 8.51 -3.38 13.99
C GLY A 208 8.43 -1.90 14.38
N LEU A 209 8.05 -1.61 15.62
CA LEU A 209 8.04 -0.24 16.16
C LEU A 209 9.47 0.34 16.26
N GLU A 210 10.46 -0.43 16.73
CA GLU A 210 11.88 -0.03 16.73
C GLU A 210 12.37 0.34 15.31
N VAL A 211 12.04 -0.47 14.31
CA VAL A 211 12.36 -0.19 12.91
C VAL A 211 11.68 1.12 12.45
N MET A 212 10.42 1.33 12.77
CA MET A 212 9.71 2.56 12.40
C MET A 212 10.30 3.80 13.08
N GLU A 213 10.65 3.71 14.35
CA GLU A 213 11.33 4.79 15.09
C GLU A 213 12.70 5.13 14.48
N SER A 214 13.46 4.12 14.06
CA SER A 214 14.76 4.33 13.43
C SER A 214 14.70 5.02 12.07
N LEU A 215 13.53 5.03 11.41
CA LEU A 215 13.32 5.71 10.12
C LEU A 215 12.75 7.12 10.31
N ARG A 216 11.77 7.30 11.21
CA ARG A 216 11.10 8.60 11.39
C ARG A 216 12.04 9.62 11.99
N GLY A 217 12.22 10.76 11.31
CA GLY A 217 13.16 11.82 11.71
C GLY A 217 14.63 11.55 11.35
N HIS A 218 15.00 10.29 11.07
CA HIS A 218 16.36 9.89 10.73
C HIS A 218 16.59 9.70 9.22
N THR A 219 15.54 9.85 8.41
CA THR A 219 15.59 9.84 6.95
C THR A 219 14.42 10.65 6.37
N THR A 220 14.40 10.80 5.02
CA THR A 220 13.30 11.51 4.35
C THR A 220 11.95 10.85 4.59
N GLY A 221 10.89 11.64 4.77
CA GLY A 221 9.53 11.13 4.94
C GLY A 221 9.03 10.26 3.77
N TYR A 222 9.58 10.45 2.56
CA TYR A 222 9.26 9.61 1.40
C TYR A 222 9.69 8.15 1.58
N SER A 223 10.71 7.89 2.40
CA SER A 223 11.24 6.55 2.64
C SER A 223 10.53 5.79 3.77
N VAL A 224 9.68 6.46 4.55
CA VAL A 224 9.00 5.85 5.70
C VAL A 224 7.72 5.15 5.25
N PRO A 225 7.64 3.80 5.32
CA PRO A 225 6.43 3.06 4.98
C PRO A 225 5.36 3.22 6.06
N GLN A 226 4.14 2.84 5.75
CA GLN A 226 3.13 2.61 6.76
C GLN A 226 3.25 1.19 7.32
N TYR A 227 3.58 1.06 8.61
CA TYR A 227 3.60 -0.23 9.28
C TYR A 227 2.18 -0.64 9.64
N VAL A 228 1.80 -1.87 9.25
CA VAL A 228 0.42 -2.36 9.41
C VAL A 228 0.40 -3.82 9.88
N ILE A 229 -0.67 -4.16 10.59
CA ILE A 229 -1.03 -5.53 10.94
C ILE A 229 -2.35 -5.86 10.24
N ASP A 230 -2.39 -6.96 9.50
CA ASP A 230 -3.66 -7.51 9.03
C ASP A 230 -4.35 -8.21 10.19
N ALA A 231 -5.43 -7.61 10.69
CA ALA A 231 -6.12 -8.10 11.87
C ALA A 231 -6.74 -9.49 11.60
N PRO A 232 -6.53 -10.48 12.49
CA PRO A 232 -7.09 -11.82 12.34
C PRO A 232 -8.60 -11.81 12.13
N GLY A 233 -9.13 -12.85 11.46
CA GLY A 233 -10.57 -12.97 11.21
C GLY A 233 -11.11 -11.99 10.15
N GLY A 234 -10.26 -11.43 9.31
CA GLY A 234 -10.67 -10.49 8.25
C GLY A 234 -10.92 -9.07 8.76
N GLY A 235 -10.34 -8.69 9.91
CA GLY A 235 -10.49 -7.36 10.50
C GLY A 235 -9.92 -6.20 9.67
N GLY A 236 -9.14 -6.51 8.62
CA GLY A 236 -8.52 -5.51 7.74
C GLY A 236 -7.17 -4.99 8.25
N LYS A 237 -6.63 -4.01 7.56
CA LYS A 237 -5.31 -3.42 7.86
C LYS A 237 -5.42 -2.40 9.00
N VAL A 238 -4.71 -2.66 10.08
CA VAL A 238 -4.62 -1.76 11.23
C VAL A 238 -3.24 -1.09 11.21
N PRO A 239 -3.17 0.24 11.06
CA PRO A 239 -1.92 0.98 11.17
C PRO A 239 -1.36 0.91 12.58
N VAL A 240 -0.06 0.63 12.70
CA VAL A 240 0.67 0.61 13.97
C VAL A 240 1.79 1.63 13.89
N ASN A 241 1.82 2.54 14.85
CA ASN A 241 2.83 3.59 14.90
C ASN A 241 3.45 3.64 16.30
N PRO A 242 4.70 4.12 16.43
CA PRO A 242 5.23 4.50 17.73
C PRO A 242 4.36 5.58 18.39
N ASP A 243 4.30 5.57 19.71
CA ASP A 243 3.52 6.53 20.47
C ASP A 243 4.26 7.88 20.53
N TYR A 244 3.78 8.84 19.76
CA TYR A 244 4.29 10.21 19.76
C TYR A 244 3.43 11.15 20.60
N ILE A 245 2.20 10.79 20.92
CA ILE A 245 1.31 11.53 21.82
C ILE A 245 1.47 10.93 23.22
N LEU A 246 2.06 11.68 24.15
CA LEU A 246 2.29 11.25 25.51
C LEU A 246 1.08 11.49 26.41
N SER A 247 0.40 12.62 26.21
CA SER A 247 -0.86 12.93 26.89
C SER A 247 -1.67 13.92 26.07
N ARG A 248 -2.98 13.94 26.33
CA ARG A 248 -3.91 14.86 25.69
C ARG A 248 -4.95 15.33 26.72
N ASN A 249 -5.17 16.62 26.77
CA ASN A 249 -6.27 17.22 27.48
C ASN A 249 -7.01 18.24 26.59
N ARG A 250 -7.94 19.02 27.17
CA ARG A 250 -8.78 19.95 26.41
C ARG A 250 -7.98 21.11 25.77
N ASP A 251 -6.89 21.52 26.40
CA ASP A 251 -6.17 22.74 26.07
C ASP A 251 -4.85 22.50 25.36
N ARG A 252 -4.30 21.26 25.47
CA ARG A 252 -2.97 20.92 24.95
C ARG A 252 -2.77 19.43 24.73
N VAL A 253 -1.82 19.12 23.84
CA VAL A 253 -1.26 17.79 23.62
C VAL A 253 0.22 17.82 23.94
N LEU A 254 0.71 16.87 24.74
CA LEU A 254 2.15 16.63 24.91
C LEU A 254 2.59 15.61 23.87
N ILE A 255 3.57 16.01 23.08
CA ILE A 255 4.13 15.17 22.01
C ILE A 255 5.62 14.98 22.24
N ARG A 256 6.15 13.82 21.83
CA ARG A 256 7.60 13.61 21.73
C ARG A 256 8.05 13.65 20.27
N ASN A 257 9.21 14.24 20.01
CA ASN A 257 9.84 14.21 18.70
C ASN A 257 10.66 12.91 18.50
N TYR A 258 11.37 12.82 17.37
CA TYR A 258 12.23 11.67 17.02
C TYR A 258 13.48 11.53 17.91
N GLU A 259 13.90 12.59 18.59
CA GLU A 259 15.01 12.61 19.57
C GLU A 259 14.55 12.26 20.99
N GLY A 260 13.24 12.12 21.21
CA GLY A 260 12.63 11.86 22.50
C GLY A 260 12.34 13.12 23.33
N GLU A 261 12.60 14.31 22.77
CA GLU A 261 12.27 15.57 23.45
C GLU A 261 10.77 15.80 23.45
N VAL A 262 10.27 16.38 24.55
CA VAL A 262 8.84 16.60 24.79
C VAL A 262 8.47 18.05 24.50
N PHE A 263 7.42 18.24 23.73
CA PHE A 263 6.87 19.53 23.35
C PHE A 263 5.39 19.61 23.73
N GLU A 264 4.97 20.81 24.06
CA GLU A 264 3.56 21.14 24.25
C GLU A 264 2.99 21.75 22.98
N TYR A 265 1.91 21.18 22.47
CA TYR A 265 1.15 21.71 21.35
C TYR A 265 -0.20 22.20 21.85
N PRO A 266 -0.53 23.51 21.76
CA PRO A 266 -1.82 24.03 22.21
C PRO A 266 -2.95 23.53 21.30
N GLU A 267 -4.01 23.01 21.92
CA GLU A 267 -5.23 22.68 21.19
C GLU A 267 -6.08 23.96 21.00
N PRO A 268 -6.70 24.14 19.84
CA PRO A 268 -7.67 25.21 19.67
C PRO A 268 -8.89 24.95 20.56
N PRO A 269 -9.59 26.00 21.03
CA PRO A 269 -10.85 25.82 21.74
C PRO A 269 -11.79 24.98 20.85
N GLU A 270 -12.37 23.91 21.42
CA GLU A 270 -13.32 23.08 20.71
C GLU A 270 -14.46 23.96 20.16
N THR A 271 -14.48 24.11 18.86
CA THR A 271 -15.71 24.50 18.16
C THR A 271 -16.73 23.42 18.40
N LEU A 272 -17.95 23.78 18.76
CA LEU A 272 -19.06 22.85 19.00
C LEU A 272 -19.02 21.70 17.99
N PRO A 273 -19.11 20.43 18.44
CA PRO A 273 -19.05 19.30 17.53
C PRO A 273 -20.10 19.46 16.44
N ILE A 274 -19.69 19.29 15.19
CA ILE A 274 -20.63 19.24 14.07
C ILE A 274 -21.58 18.08 14.38
N PRO A 275 -22.91 18.31 14.50
CA PRO A 275 -23.86 17.26 14.85
C PRO A 275 -23.66 16.07 13.91
N LEU A 276 -23.51 14.88 14.47
CA LEU A 276 -23.53 13.64 13.71
C LEU A 276 -24.87 13.56 12.97
N GLY A 277 -24.85 13.70 11.64
CA GLY A 277 -26.05 13.72 10.81
C GLY A 277 -26.35 15.05 10.10
N ALA A 278 -25.60 16.12 10.36
CA ALA A 278 -25.67 17.27 9.47
C ALA A 278 -25.27 16.83 8.05
N PRO A 279 -26.04 17.19 6.99
CA PRO A 279 -25.64 16.88 5.63
C PRO A 279 -24.23 17.44 5.42
N ARG A 280 -23.26 16.57 5.12
CA ARG A 280 -21.95 17.01 4.70
C ARG A 280 -22.15 17.67 3.34
N ASN A 281 -22.38 18.98 3.36
CA ASN A 281 -22.15 19.75 2.14
C ASN A 281 -20.70 19.43 1.75
N ARG A 282 -20.52 18.64 0.73
CA ARG A 282 -19.22 18.53 0.08
C ARG A 282 -18.84 19.95 -0.27
N PRO A 283 -17.75 20.51 0.27
CA PRO A 283 -17.27 21.76 -0.27
C PRO A 283 -17.06 21.46 -1.76
N THR A 284 -17.80 22.12 -2.61
CA THR A 284 -17.36 22.30 -3.98
C THR A 284 -15.94 22.79 -3.86
N LEU A 285 -14.97 22.05 -4.44
CA LEU A 285 -13.58 22.49 -4.55
C LEU A 285 -13.54 23.70 -5.51
N GLY A 286 -14.13 24.79 -5.07
CA GLY A 286 -13.86 26.11 -5.57
C GLY A 286 -12.70 26.61 -4.69
N PHE A 287 -11.55 26.77 -5.28
CA PHE A 287 -10.49 27.59 -4.69
C PHE A 287 -11.05 29.02 -4.59
N GLU A 288 -11.70 29.34 -3.46
CA GLU A 288 -11.83 30.75 -3.08
C GLU A 288 -10.50 31.17 -2.49
N PRO A 289 -9.89 32.27 -2.96
CA PRO A 289 -8.66 32.77 -2.40
C PRO A 289 -8.89 33.12 -0.93
N ASP A 290 -8.02 32.60 -0.11
CA ASP A 290 -7.93 32.72 1.33
C ASP A 290 -8.26 34.16 1.79
N ARG A 291 -9.36 34.36 2.49
CA ARG A 291 -9.60 35.59 3.24
C ARG A 291 -8.56 35.64 4.34
N ALA A 292 -7.62 36.55 4.18
CA ALA A 292 -6.44 36.74 5.00
C ALA A 292 -6.69 36.45 6.48
N THR A 293 -5.95 35.48 7.03
CA THR A 293 -5.87 35.24 8.48
C THR A 293 -5.52 36.53 9.15
N PRO A 294 -6.30 37.00 10.14
CA PRO A 294 -6.05 38.29 10.80
C PRO A 294 -4.61 38.38 11.30
N ALA A 295 -3.95 39.50 11.07
CA ALA A 295 -2.55 39.73 11.44
C ALA A 295 -2.26 39.41 12.92
N SER A 296 -3.26 39.57 13.81
CA SER A 296 -3.19 39.23 15.23
C SER A 296 -2.98 37.75 15.54
N LEU A 297 -3.32 36.83 14.62
CA LEU A 297 -3.08 35.40 14.80
C LEU A 297 -1.68 34.98 14.32
N ARG A 298 -1.12 35.68 13.31
CA ARG A 298 0.23 35.39 12.81
C ARG A 298 1.31 35.62 13.86
N SER A 299 1.23 36.73 14.61
CA SER A 299 2.24 37.04 15.62
C SER A 299 2.22 36.14 16.86
N ARG A 300 1.08 35.52 17.15
CA ARG A 300 0.90 34.65 18.33
C ARG A 300 1.38 33.20 18.07
N TYR A 301 1.21 32.70 16.84
CA TYR A 301 1.50 31.30 16.50
C TYR A 301 2.74 31.11 15.64
N TYR A 302 3.24 32.17 14.99
CA TYR A 302 4.43 32.12 14.14
C TYR A 302 5.38 33.28 14.38
N PRO A 303 5.96 33.41 15.60
CA PRO A 303 6.81 34.56 15.94
C PRO A 303 8.08 34.68 15.10
N LYS A 304 8.45 33.66 14.34
CA LYS A 304 9.63 33.68 13.43
C LYS A 304 9.33 34.16 12.00
N PHE A 305 8.08 34.46 11.67
CA PHE A 305 7.63 34.90 10.35
C PHE A 305 6.83 36.21 10.36
N ALA A 306 6.93 36.95 11.44
CA ALA A 306 6.36 38.33 11.60
C ALA A 306 7.40 39.37 11.17
#